data_738e82c48b8ace353ae67be8d5675dd8
#
_entry.id   738e82c48b8ace353ae67be8d5675dd8
#
_cell.length_a   1.000
_cell.length_b   1.000
_cell.length_c   1.000
_cell.angle_alpha   90.00
_cell.angle_beta   90.00
_cell.angle_gamma   90.00
#
_symmetry.space_group_name_H-M   'P 1'
#
loop_
_entity.id
_entity.type
_entity.pdbx_description
1 polymer ?
#
loop_
_entity_poly.entity_id
_entity_poly.type
_entity_poly.pdbx_seq_one_letter_code
_entity_poly.pdbx_strand_id
1 'polypeptide(L)'
;SNNCIYCCSSDIRRSNYTVDHFANKANANYKKFTFDSLKKTSKINGGVSFTEWKKICPQQKIRNYFYQNNGNLSFTKKNDDWNSGPESYSNGAAYADLDNDGDLDIVTNNINDEAFILENTSNQKSKNNFVKLKLKGPGLNTQAIGATVTLVLTNGTKQYRFINPIRGFMSSVDPIVHFGLGSETSIDHIEVHWPDRSLKRYDQINMNTLNLIDAAAGVIVKPTVNNIKPILTNVTKESGLNYKHKENYYIDFKREPILHLENSSEGPAMAVGDVNGDGFTDILAGNWGLNNKFVSGKNGPLKLYV
;
A
#
# COMPACT_ATOMS: atom_id res chain seq x y z
N SER A 1 -16.91 12.93 8.90
CA SER A 1 -15.61 12.44 8.41
C SER A 1 -15.42 10.99 8.81
N ASN A 2 -15.85 10.06 7.94
CA ASN A 2 -15.85 8.64 8.31
C ASN A 2 -14.55 7.98 7.86
N ASN A 3 -13.53 8.02 8.71
CA ASN A 3 -12.32 7.23 8.54
C ASN A 3 -12.61 5.79 8.97
N CYS A 4 -13.29 5.02 8.12
CA CYS A 4 -13.53 3.60 8.34
C CYS A 4 -12.42 2.78 7.67
N ILE A 5 -11.96 1.75 8.34
CA ILE A 5 -11.12 0.71 7.74
C ILE A 5 -11.96 -0.56 7.66
N TYR A 6 -12.13 -1.06 6.46
CA TYR A 6 -12.75 -2.35 6.19
C TYR A 6 -11.67 -3.38 5.88
N CYS A 7 -11.67 -4.49 6.61
CA CYS A 7 -10.75 -5.59 6.39
C CYS A 7 -11.52 -6.84 5.99
N CYS A 8 -11.27 -7.33 4.80
CA CYS A 8 -11.80 -8.62 4.36
C CYS A 8 -11.11 -9.77 5.09
N SER A 9 -11.87 -10.80 5.40
CA SER A 9 -11.34 -12.06 5.87
C SER A 9 -10.62 -12.76 4.71
N SER A 10 -9.30 -12.73 4.68
CA SER A 10 -8.54 -13.47 3.68
C SER A 10 -8.69 -14.99 3.88
N ASP A 11 -8.69 -15.74 2.77
CA ASP A 11 -8.77 -17.19 2.77
C ASP A 11 -7.59 -17.81 3.52
N ILE A 12 -7.87 -18.40 4.67
CA ILE A 12 -6.90 -19.13 5.50
C ILE A 12 -6.24 -20.30 4.74
N ARG A 13 -6.80 -20.70 3.59
CA ARG A 13 -6.27 -21.79 2.76
C ARG A 13 -4.97 -21.49 2.05
N ARG A 14 -4.55 -20.23 1.94
CA ARG A 14 -3.39 -19.82 1.10
C ARG A 14 -2.08 -19.63 1.83
N SER A 15 -2.05 -19.52 3.14
CA SER A 15 -0.78 -19.41 3.83
C SER A 15 -0.82 -19.97 5.24
N ASN A 16 0.14 -20.81 5.56
CA ASN A 16 0.49 -21.16 6.93
C ASN A 16 0.89 -19.92 7.77
N TYR A 17 1.11 -18.78 7.14
CA TYR A 17 1.48 -17.51 7.75
C TYR A 17 0.29 -16.73 8.33
N THR A 18 -0.87 -16.80 7.70
CA THR A 18 -2.06 -16.07 8.18
C THR A 18 -2.64 -16.67 9.45
N VAL A 19 -2.46 -17.96 9.65
CA VAL A 19 -2.88 -18.64 10.88
C VAL A 19 -2.10 -18.17 12.09
N ASP A 20 -0.85 -17.69 11.91
CA ASP A 20 -0.01 -17.23 13.01
C ASP A 20 -0.35 -15.85 13.53
N HIS A 21 -0.93 -15.00 12.70
CA HIS A 21 -1.22 -13.60 13.09
C HIS A 21 -2.55 -13.43 13.83
N PHE A 22 -3.52 -14.32 13.61
CA PHE A 22 -4.89 -14.21 14.17
C PHE A 22 -5.26 -15.30 15.18
N ALA A 23 -4.35 -16.20 15.50
CA ALA A 23 -4.65 -17.33 16.36
C ALA A 23 -4.55 -16.99 17.84
N ASN A 24 -5.68 -16.87 18.50
CA ASN A 24 -5.79 -16.97 19.95
C ASN A 24 -5.09 -18.26 20.49
N LYS A 25 -4.63 -18.25 21.76
CA LYS A 25 -4.00 -19.39 22.44
C LYS A 25 -4.75 -20.73 22.25
N ALA A 26 -6.08 -20.70 22.07
CA ALA A 26 -6.92 -21.88 21.80
C ALA A 26 -6.56 -22.59 20.47
N ASN A 27 -6.04 -21.86 19.49
CA ASN A 27 -5.65 -22.41 18.19
C ASN A 27 -4.24 -23.05 18.16
N ALA A 28 -3.42 -22.87 19.17
CA ALA A 28 -2.08 -23.47 19.23
C ALA A 28 -2.14 -25.02 19.27
N ASN A 29 -3.10 -25.57 20.01
CA ASN A 29 -3.34 -27.03 20.07
C ASN A 29 -3.86 -27.57 18.75
N TYR A 30 -4.68 -26.79 18.05
CA TYR A 30 -5.22 -27.13 16.75
C TYR A 30 -4.12 -27.15 15.66
N LYS A 31 -3.25 -26.14 15.61
CA LYS A 31 -2.08 -26.09 14.72
C LYS A 31 -1.17 -27.30 14.91
N LYS A 32 -0.87 -27.64 16.15
CA LYS A 32 -0.06 -28.80 16.47
C LYS A 32 -0.71 -30.09 15.98
N PHE A 33 -2.00 -30.28 16.23
CA PHE A 33 -2.76 -31.44 15.77
C PHE A 33 -2.77 -31.57 14.25
N THR A 34 -3.02 -30.49 13.53
CA THR A 34 -3.04 -30.46 12.05
C THR A 34 -1.67 -30.77 11.47
N PHE A 35 -0.62 -30.18 12.02
CA PHE A 35 0.75 -30.38 11.55
C PHE A 35 1.24 -31.83 11.82
N ASP A 36 0.94 -32.36 12.98
CA ASP A 36 1.29 -33.74 13.33
C ASP A 36 0.51 -34.76 12.47
N SER A 37 -0.76 -34.49 12.17
CA SER A 37 -1.58 -35.29 11.26
C SER A 37 -1.03 -35.26 9.83
N LEU A 38 -0.66 -34.10 9.31
CA LEU A 38 -0.04 -33.96 8.00
C LEU A 38 1.30 -34.67 7.90
N LYS A 39 2.16 -34.56 8.91
CA LYS A 39 3.43 -35.32 8.98
C LYS A 39 3.21 -36.83 8.99
N LYS A 40 2.23 -37.32 9.74
CA LYS A 40 1.91 -38.73 9.83
C LYS A 40 1.42 -39.27 8.48
N THR A 41 0.50 -38.57 7.83
CA THR A 41 -0.08 -38.98 6.53
C THR A 41 0.97 -38.92 5.42
N SER A 42 1.82 -37.88 5.40
CA SER A 42 2.93 -37.73 4.44
C SER A 42 3.97 -38.86 4.55
N LYS A 43 4.28 -39.33 5.77
CA LYS A 43 5.22 -40.45 5.97
C LYS A 43 4.67 -41.78 5.53
N ILE A 44 3.33 -41.98 5.61
CA ILE A 44 2.68 -43.26 5.28
C ILE A 44 2.46 -43.39 3.77
N ASN A 45 2.10 -42.30 3.08
CA ASN A 45 1.60 -42.34 1.69
C ASN A 45 2.53 -41.61 0.68
N GLY A 46 3.73 -41.20 1.07
CA GLY A 46 4.63 -40.44 0.18
C GLY A 46 4.16 -39.03 -0.20
N GLY A 47 3.09 -38.55 0.43
CA GLY A 47 2.50 -37.23 0.24
C GLY A 47 1.03 -37.19 0.62
N VAL A 48 0.50 -36.02 0.92
CA VAL A 48 -0.93 -35.82 1.25
C VAL A 48 -1.62 -35.32 -0.02
N SER A 49 -2.63 -36.05 -0.48
CA SER A 49 -3.43 -35.58 -1.60
C SER A 49 -4.22 -34.32 -1.24
N PHE A 50 -4.56 -33.52 -2.25
CA PHE A 50 -5.35 -32.29 -2.03
C PHE A 50 -6.70 -32.57 -1.36
N THR A 51 -7.30 -33.73 -1.62
CA THR A 51 -8.56 -34.14 -1.03
C THR A 51 -8.41 -34.46 0.45
N GLU A 52 -7.33 -35.13 0.84
CA GLU A 52 -7.02 -35.42 2.24
C GLU A 52 -6.64 -34.14 2.98
N TRP A 53 -5.91 -33.28 2.34
CA TRP A 53 -5.54 -31.97 2.89
C TRP A 53 -6.78 -31.13 3.23
N LYS A 54 -7.81 -31.12 2.36
CA LYS A 54 -9.09 -30.45 2.64
C LYS A 54 -9.83 -31.03 3.86
N LYS A 55 -9.69 -32.30 4.15
CA LYS A 55 -10.32 -32.93 5.34
C LYS A 55 -9.61 -32.59 6.64
N ILE A 56 -8.28 -32.34 6.56
CA ILE A 56 -7.44 -32.07 7.73
C ILE A 56 -7.46 -30.59 8.08
N CYS A 57 -7.57 -29.71 7.08
CA CYS A 57 -7.65 -28.26 7.28
C CYS A 57 -9.12 -27.83 7.33
N PRO A 58 -9.70 -27.54 8.51
CA PRO A 58 -11.05 -27.06 8.59
C PRO A 58 -11.18 -25.72 7.90
N GLN A 59 -12.28 -25.57 7.25
CA GLN A 59 -12.72 -24.32 6.69
C GLN A 59 -13.42 -23.53 7.79
N GLN A 60 -12.87 -22.37 8.15
CA GLN A 60 -13.49 -21.49 9.13
C GLN A 60 -13.88 -20.20 8.41
N LYS A 61 -15.18 -19.97 8.25
CA LYS A 61 -15.72 -18.68 7.84
C LYS A 61 -15.58 -17.71 9.00
N ILE A 62 -15.24 -16.47 8.71
CA ILE A 62 -15.16 -15.39 9.70
C ILE A 62 -15.86 -14.15 9.17
N ARG A 63 -16.40 -13.35 10.08
CA ARG A 63 -17.00 -12.06 9.72
C ARG A 63 -15.93 -11.05 9.31
N ASN A 64 -16.24 -10.21 8.35
CA ASN A 64 -15.41 -9.05 8.01
C ASN A 64 -15.36 -8.05 9.16
N TYR A 65 -14.38 -7.17 9.16
CA TYR A 65 -14.14 -6.24 10.26
C TYR A 65 -14.31 -4.80 9.82
N PHE A 66 -15.04 -4.04 10.62
CA PHE A 66 -15.11 -2.59 10.57
C PHE A 66 -14.38 -1.96 11.74
N TYR A 67 -13.60 -0.94 11.44
CA TYR A 67 -12.90 -0.16 12.45
C TYR A 67 -13.15 1.33 12.21
N GLN A 68 -13.57 2.02 13.26
CA GLN A 68 -13.67 3.47 13.28
C GLN A 68 -12.34 4.07 13.73
N ASN A 69 -11.79 5.00 12.95
CA ASN A 69 -10.63 5.78 13.38
C ASN A 69 -11.08 6.87 14.36
N ASN A 70 -10.49 6.88 15.55
CA ASN A 70 -10.82 7.85 16.61
C ASN A 70 -10.03 9.17 16.49
N GLY A 71 -9.11 9.29 15.50
CA GLY A 71 -8.31 10.50 15.26
C GLY A 71 -7.08 10.66 16.16
N ASN A 72 -6.82 9.74 17.07
CA ASN A 72 -5.71 9.77 18.03
C ASN A 72 -4.79 8.53 17.89
N LEU A 73 -4.63 8.00 16.69
CA LEU A 73 -3.90 6.76 16.37
C LEU A 73 -4.53 5.51 17.00
N SER A 74 -5.77 5.58 17.45
CA SER A 74 -6.52 4.43 17.94
C SER A 74 -7.73 4.13 17.06
N PHE A 75 -8.21 2.88 17.12
CA PHE A 75 -9.34 2.40 16.32
C PHE A 75 -10.29 1.62 17.21
N THR A 76 -11.58 1.84 17.00
CA THR A 76 -12.65 1.11 17.69
C THR A 76 -13.30 0.14 16.72
N LYS A 77 -13.42 -1.14 17.10
CA LYS A 77 -14.13 -2.16 16.32
C LYS A 77 -15.63 -1.88 16.34
N LYS A 78 -16.26 -1.88 15.16
CA LYS A 78 -17.67 -1.52 14.95
C LYS A 78 -18.51 -2.60 14.25
N ASN A 79 -18.07 -3.86 14.30
CA ASN A 79 -18.71 -4.96 13.58
C ASN A 79 -20.21 -5.12 13.88
N ASP A 80 -20.58 -4.99 15.16
CA ASP A 80 -21.95 -5.21 15.61
C ASP A 80 -22.81 -3.94 15.40
N ASP A 81 -22.21 -2.77 15.59
CA ASP A 81 -22.89 -1.49 15.38
C ASP A 81 -23.19 -1.22 13.89
N TRP A 82 -22.30 -1.64 13.00
CA TRP A 82 -22.35 -1.34 11.56
C TRP A 82 -22.69 -2.53 10.68
N ASN A 83 -23.00 -3.68 11.29
CA ASN A 83 -23.36 -4.93 10.60
C ASN A 83 -22.38 -5.34 9.50
N SER A 84 -21.29 -5.99 9.90
CA SER A 84 -20.23 -6.44 8.96
C SER A 84 -20.63 -7.60 8.03
N GLY A 85 -21.91 -7.95 7.98
CA GLY A 85 -22.41 -9.09 7.22
C GLY A 85 -22.18 -10.45 7.93
N PRO A 86 -22.61 -11.54 7.31
CA PRO A 86 -22.43 -12.90 7.83
C PRO A 86 -20.96 -13.36 7.72
N GLU A 87 -20.67 -14.50 8.31
CA GLU A 87 -19.37 -15.16 8.16
C GLU A 87 -19.20 -15.70 6.74
N SER A 88 -18.02 -15.45 6.15
CA SER A 88 -17.71 -15.82 4.78
C SER A 88 -16.21 -16.02 4.55
N TYR A 89 -15.85 -16.45 3.35
CA TYR A 89 -14.47 -16.40 2.85
C TYR A 89 -14.33 -15.21 1.92
N SER A 90 -14.42 -14.00 2.45
CA SER A 90 -14.26 -12.78 1.67
C SER A 90 -12.87 -12.68 1.07
N ASN A 91 -12.79 -12.32 -0.21
CA ASN A 91 -11.55 -12.19 -0.95
C ASN A 91 -11.28 -10.75 -1.36
N GLY A 92 -12.09 -10.21 -2.26
CA GLY A 92 -12.01 -8.82 -2.71
C GLY A 92 -13.15 -7.98 -2.15
N ALA A 93 -12.90 -6.67 -1.98
CA ALA A 93 -13.92 -5.72 -1.61
C ALA A 93 -13.70 -4.39 -2.33
N ALA A 94 -14.80 -3.78 -2.74
CA ALA A 94 -14.83 -2.46 -3.34
C ALA A 94 -15.89 -1.62 -2.66
N TYR A 95 -15.79 -0.31 -2.81
CA TYR A 95 -16.80 0.64 -2.33
C TYR A 95 -17.19 1.60 -3.45
N ALA A 96 -18.45 1.96 -3.49
CA ALA A 96 -19.01 2.96 -4.39
C ALA A 96 -20.30 3.49 -3.79
N ASP A 97 -20.74 4.63 -4.25
CA ASP A 97 -22.09 5.16 -3.98
C ASP A 97 -23.03 4.55 -5.05
N LEU A 98 -23.65 3.40 -4.72
CA LEU A 98 -24.38 2.57 -5.68
C LEU A 98 -25.79 3.09 -5.99
N ASP A 99 -26.43 3.71 -5.04
CA ASP A 99 -27.78 4.27 -5.16
C ASP A 99 -27.80 5.80 -5.37
N ASN A 100 -26.62 6.42 -5.39
CA ASN A 100 -26.40 7.86 -5.55
C ASN A 100 -27.01 8.74 -4.44
N ASP A 101 -27.11 8.21 -3.24
CA ASP A 101 -27.57 8.96 -2.07
C ASP A 101 -26.47 9.78 -1.38
N GLY A 102 -25.21 9.59 -1.80
CA GLY A 102 -24.05 10.36 -1.39
C GLY A 102 -23.26 9.74 -0.25
N ASP A 103 -23.60 8.55 0.20
CA ASP A 103 -22.74 7.78 1.08
C ASP A 103 -22.15 6.56 0.31
N LEU A 104 -21.17 5.87 0.90
CA LEU A 104 -20.43 4.83 0.19
C LEU A 104 -20.86 3.45 0.69
N ASP A 105 -21.36 2.65 -0.23
CA ASP A 105 -21.70 1.24 -0.04
C ASP A 105 -20.48 0.35 -0.20
N ILE A 106 -20.59 -0.88 0.27
CA ILE A 106 -19.51 -1.87 0.18
C ILE A 106 -19.99 -3.12 -0.53
N VAL A 107 -19.22 -3.56 -1.51
CA VAL A 107 -19.42 -4.85 -2.17
C VAL A 107 -18.25 -5.75 -1.82
N THR A 108 -18.57 -6.97 -1.39
CA THR A 108 -17.56 -7.98 -1.06
C THR A 108 -17.79 -9.24 -1.88
N ASN A 109 -16.76 -9.69 -2.57
CA ASN A 109 -16.78 -10.97 -3.28
C ASN A 109 -16.30 -12.10 -2.37
N ASN A 110 -17.01 -13.21 -2.37
CA ASN A 110 -16.78 -14.33 -1.47
C ASN A 110 -16.42 -15.61 -2.24
N ILE A 111 -15.55 -16.45 -1.68
CA ILE A 111 -15.14 -17.71 -2.30
C ILE A 111 -16.22 -18.77 -2.01
N ASN A 112 -16.83 -19.29 -3.08
CA ASN A 112 -17.90 -20.27 -3.03
C ASN A 112 -19.15 -19.85 -2.22
N ASP A 113 -19.37 -18.56 -2.08
CA ASP A 113 -20.54 -17.96 -1.46
C ASP A 113 -21.02 -16.77 -2.31
N GLU A 114 -22.24 -16.31 -2.10
CA GLU A 114 -22.77 -15.10 -2.74
C GLU A 114 -21.98 -13.85 -2.35
N ALA A 115 -21.89 -12.91 -3.26
CA ALA A 115 -21.33 -11.59 -2.96
C ALA A 115 -22.24 -10.83 -1.97
N PHE A 116 -21.63 -10.07 -1.07
CA PHE A 116 -22.41 -9.19 -0.20
C PHE A 116 -22.43 -7.79 -0.77
N ILE A 117 -23.60 -7.17 -0.72
CA ILE A 117 -23.81 -5.75 -0.93
C ILE A 117 -24.26 -5.19 0.42
N LEU A 118 -23.44 -4.36 1.03
CA LEU A 118 -23.72 -3.71 2.30
C LEU A 118 -24.03 -2.25 2.01
N GLU A 119 -25.34 -1.95 1.94
CA GLU A 119 -25.84 -0.58 1.78
C GLU A 119 -25.52 0.23 3.04
N ASN A 120 -24.97 1.41 2.83
CA ASN A 120 -24.74 2.37 3.89
C ASN A 120 -26.01 3.22 4.05
N THR A 121 -26.62 3.16 5.21
CA THR A 121 -27.84 3.93 5.52
C THR A 121 -27.57 5.13 6.41
N SER A 122 -26.35 5.66 6.40
CA SER A 122 -25.98 6.78 7.27
C SER A 122 -26.73 8.06 6.92
N ASN A 123 -27.02 8.31 5.64
CA ASN A 123 -27.78 9.46 5.19
C ASN A 123 -29.29 9.40 5.55
N GLN A 124 -29.81 8.21 5.78
CA GLN A 124 -31.17 8.03 6.29
C GLN A 124 -31.28 8.43 7.76
N LYS A 125 -30.20 8.33 8.52
CA LYS A 125 -30.14 8.64 9.96
C LYS A 125 -29.75 10.08 10.25
N SER A 126 -28.90 10.66 9.42
CA SER A 126 -28.43 12.03 9.54
C SER A 126 -28.15 12.60 8.15
N LYS A 127 -28.71 13.78 7.87
CA LYS A 127 -28.44 14.48 6.60
C LYS A 127 -27.00 15.01 6.62
N ASN A 128 -26.09 14.22 6.11
CA ASN A 128 -24.70 14.61 5.93
C ASN A 128 -24.48 15.18 4.53
N ASN A 129 -23.67 16.21 4.46
CA ASN A 129 -23.24 16.75 3.17
C ASN A 129 -22.03 15.98 2.62
N PHE A 130 -21.90 15.98 1.31
CA PHE A 130 -20.79 15.34 0.60
C PHE A 130 -20.41 16.14 -0.64
N VAL A 131 -19.30 15.78 -1.26
CA VAL A 131 -18.93 16.19 -2.61
C VAL A 131 -18.28 15.04 -3.35
N LYS A 132 -18.71 14.83 -4.61
CA LYS A 132 -18.06 13.88 -5.52
C LYS A 132 -17.33 14.66 -6.61
N LEU A 133 -16.12 14.22 -6.95
CA LEU A 133 -15.29 14.85 -7.99
C LEU A 133 -14.87 13.78 -9.00
N LYS A 134 -15.16 14.04 -10.26
CA LYS A 134 -14.63 13.26 -11.37
C LYS A 134 -13.56 14.10 -12.06
N LEU A 135 -12.31 13.66 -11.97
CA LEU A 135 -11.20 14.38 -12.58
C LEU A 135 -11.03 13.94 -14.03
N LYS A 136 -10.79 14.92 -14.88
CA LYS A 136 -10.38 14.71 -16.27
C LYS A 136 -8.91 15.13 -16.41
N GLY A 137 -8.03 14.15 -16.41
CA GLY A 137 -6.59 14.35 -16.51
C GLY A 137 -6.11 14.68 -17.93
N PRO A 138 -4.87 15.16 -18.07
CA PRO A 138 -4.30 15.50 -19.36
C PRO A 138 -3.84 14.25 -20.14
N GLY A 139 -3.87 14.33 -21.47
CA GLY A 139 -3.34 13.31 -22.37
C GLY A 139 -4.02 11.95 -22.21
N LEU A 140 -3.23 10.89 -22.10
CA LEU A 140 -3.72 9.51 -21.99
C LEU A 140 -4.18 9.13 -20.58
N ASN A 141 -3.81 9.88 -19.56
CA ASN A 141 -4.26 9.66 -18.20
C ASN A 141 -5.59 10.36 -17.91
N THR A 142 -6.62 9.96 -18.64
CA THR A 142 -7.94 10.61 -18.62
C THR A 142 -8.64 10.58 -17.25
N GLN A 143 -8.29 9.62 -16.40
CA GLN A 143 -8.84 9.46 -15.05
C GLN A 143 -7.99 10.14 -13.98
N ALA A 144 -6.94 10.85 -14.35
CA ALA A 144 -6.01 11.53 -13.43
C ALA A 144 -5.42 10.62 -12.34
N ILE A 145 -5.15 9.35 -12.66
CA ILE A 145 -4.55 8.40 -11.72
C ILE A 145 -3.20 8.97 -11.25
N GLY A 146 -2.97 8.97 -9.94
CA GLY A 146 -1.79 9.58 -9.32
C GLY A 146 -1.95 11.03 -8.91
N ALA A 147 -3.08 11.67 -9.21
CA ALA A 147 -3.38 13.01 -8.69
C ALA A 147 -3.73 12.96 -7.19
N THR A 148 -3.44 14.04 -6.49
CA THR A 148 -3.89 14.26 -5.11
C THR A 148 -4.84 15.44 -5.08
N VAL A 149 -5.98 15.25 -4.42
CA VAL A 149 -6.99 16.30 -4.23
C VAL A 149 -7.00 16.70 -2.76
N THR A 150 -6.86 17.98 -2.50
CA THR A 150 -7.06 18.60 -1.20
C THR A 150 -8.34 19.42 -1.24
N LEU A 151 -9.29 19.07 -0.40
CA LEU A 151 -10.48 19.87 -0.16
C LEU A 151 -10.24 20.75 1.05
N VAL A 152 -10.51 22.05 0.92
CA VAL A 152 -10.35 23.06 1.97
C VAL A 152 -11.74 23.60 2.32
N LEU A 153 -12.12 23.44 3.58
CA LEU A 153 -13.37 24.00 4.11
C LEU A 153 -13.18 25.43 4.57
N THR A 154 -14.24 26.19 4.64
CA THR A 154 -14.22 27.61 5.07
C THR A 154 -13.70 27.80 6.50
N ASN A 155 -13.79 26.77 7.35
CA ASN A 155 -13.21 26.77 8.69
C ASN A 155 -11.69 26.43 8.72
N GLY A 156 -11.05 26.28 7.55
CA GLY A 156 -9.63 25.95 7.39
C GLY A 156 -9.33 24.45 7.50
N THR A 157 -10.32 23.60 7.77
CA THR A 157 -10.11 22.14 7.81
C THR A 157 -9.77 21.62 6.41
N LYS A 158 -8.80 20.72 6.33
CA LYS A 158 -8.36 20.10 5.08
C LYS A 158 -8.61 18.60 5.07
N GLN A 159 -9.11 18.09 3.95
CA GLN A 159 -9.22 16.66 3.68
C GLN A 159 -8.42 16.32 2.42
N TYR A 160 -7.80 15.15 2.41
CA TYR A 160 -6.92 14.70 1.33
C TYR A 160 -7.44 13.41 0.72
N ARG A 161 -7.37 13.29 -0.61
CA ARG A 161 -7.63 12.04 -1.33
C ARG A 161 -6.59 11.87 -2.44
N PHE A 162 -6.06 10.68 -2.52
CA PHE A 162 -5.15 10.25 -3.59
C PHE A 162 -5.93 9.38 -4.58
N ILE A 163 -5.82 9.69 -5.87
CA ILE A 163 -6.52 8.94 -6.92
C ILE A 163 -5.69 7.71 -7.27
N ASN A 164 -6.11 6.59 -6.69
CA ASN A 164 -5.60 5.27 -6.99
C ASN A 164 -6.79 4.30 -6.99
N PRO A 165 -7.15 3.71 -8.14
CA PRO A 165 -8.26 2.76 -8.21
C PRO A 165 -7.97 1.45 -7.49
N ILE A 166 -6.71 1.08 -7.31
CA ILE A 166 -6.32 -0.17 -6.65
C ILE A 166 -6.48 0.01 -5.13
N ARG A 167 -7.41 -0.75 -4.54
CA ARG A 167 -7.74 -0.69 -3.12
C ARG A 167 -7.89 -2.10 -2.56
N GLY A 168 -6.83 -2.58 -1.90
CA GLY A 168 -6.82 -3.91 -1.32
C GLY A 168 -6.51 -5.04 -2.32
N PHE A 169 -6.62 -6.27 -1.84
CA PHE A 169 -6.27 -7.47 -2.59
C PHE A 169 -7.27 -7.72 -3.72
N MET A 170 -6.78 -7.82 -4.97
CA MET A 170 -7.58 -8.08 -6.18
C MET A 170 -8.84 -7.20 -6.28
N SER A 171 -8.73 -5.93 -5.88
CA SER A 171 -9.87 -5.03 -5.77
C SER A 171 -9.58 -3.69 -6.42
N SER A 172 -10.56 -3.15 -7.11
CA SER A 172 -10.51 -1.85 -7.75
C SER A 172 -11.80 -1.08 -7.48
N VAL A 173 -11.68 0.23 -7.34
CA VAL A 173 -12.79 1.15 -7.11
C VAL A 173 -12.88 2.18 -8.23
N ASP A 174 -14.03 2.83 -8.36
CA ASP A 174 -14.20 3.95 -9.27
C ASP A 174 -13.21 5.08 -8.87
N PRO A 175 -12.50 5.71 -9.82
CA PRO A 175 -11.63 6.85 -9.58
C PRO A 175 -12.37 8.14 -9.18
N ILE A 176 -13.67 8.09 -8.95
CA ILE A 176 -14.42 9.20 -8.38
C ILE A 176 -13.91 9.49 -6.96
N VAL A 177 -13.52 10.74 -6.73
CA VAL A 177 -13.10 11.21 -5.40
C VAL A 177 -14.34 11.58 -4.60
N HIS A 178 -14.48 10.97 -3.43
CA HIS A 178 -15.59 11.24 -2.52
C HIS A 178 -15.08 11.86 -1.21
N PHE A 179 -15.67 12.97 -0.80
CA PHE A 179 -15.46 13.61 0.49
C PHE A 179 -16.77 13.68 1.25
N GLY A 180 -16.84 13.04 2.41
CA GLY A 180 -17.91 13.26 3.37
C GLY A 180 -17.63 14.54 4.16
N LEU A 181 -18.62 15.41 4.23
CA LEU A 181 -18.51 16.72 4.87
C LEU A 181 -19.23 16.78 6.21
N GLY A 182 -20.05 15.76 6.55
CA GLY A 182 -20.86 15.77 7.75
C GLY A 182 -21.85 16.95 7.75
N SER A 183 -21.85 17.76 8.80
CA SER A 183 -22.70 18.93 8.93
C SER A 183 -22.15 20.21 8.29
N GLU A 184 -20.96 20.17 7.70
CA GLU A 184 -20.35 21.34 7.04
C GLU A 184 -21.19 21.76 5.83
N THR A 185 -21.43 23.06 5.70
CA THR A 185 -22.33 23.62 4.68
C THR A 185 -21.63 24.45 3.62
N SER A 186 -20.28 24.56 3.70
CA SER A 186 -19.51 25.38 2.76
C SER A 186 -18.12 24.84 2.53
N ILE A 187 -17.70 24.91 1.27
CA ILE A 187 -16.35 24.59 0.79
C ILE A 187 -15.70 25.91 0.38
N ASP A 188 -14.45 26.14 0.79
CA ASP A 188 -13.69 27.28 0.29
C ASP A 188 -13.21 27.00 -1.13
N HIS A 189 -12.43 25.92 -1.31
CA HIS A 189 -11.93 25.52 -2.62
C HIS A 189 -11.40 24.08 -2.60
N ILE A 190 -11.04 23.59 -3.77
CA ILE A 190 -10.20 22.42 -3.90
C ILE A 190 -8.87 22.77 -4.57
N GLU A 191 -7.83 22.07 -4.16
CA GLU A 191 -6.51 22.09 -4.81
C GLU A 191 -6.25 20.70 -5.39
N VAL A 192 -5.84 20.66 -6.65
CA VAL A 192 -5.48 19.39 -7.31
C VAL A 192 -4.00 19.44 -7.68
N HIS A 193 -3.27 18.51 -7.09
CA HIS A 193 -1.89 18.25 -7.48
C HIS A 193 -1.92 17.17 -8.59
N TRP A 194 -1.71 17.62 -9.81
CA TRP A 194 -1.80 16.77 -11.00
C TRP A 194 -0.55 15.91 -11.21
N PRO A 195 -0.64 14.79 -11.94
CA PRO A 195 0.52 13.92 -12.19
C PRO A 195 1.67 14.59 -12.94
N ASP A 196 1.41 15.65 -13.68
CA ASP A 196 2.41 16.50 -14.35
C ASP A 196 3.14 17.48 -13.41
N ARG A 197 2.88 17.36 -12.08
CA ARG A 197 3.38 18.20 -10.99
C ARG A 197 2.79 19.63 -10.95
N SER A 198 1.83 19.95 -11.80
CA SER A 198 1.10 21.21 -11.67
C SER A 198 0.16 21.19 -10.47
N LEU A 199 0.05 22.30 -9.77
CA LEU A 199 -0.92 22.53 -8.71
C LEU A 199 -1.96 23.51 -9.21
N LYS A 200 -3.24 23.14 -9.17
CA LYS A 200 -4.34 23.99 -9.60
C LYS A 200 -5.42 24.10 -8.57
N ARG A 201 -5.96 25.31 -8.42
CA ARG A 201 -7.09 25.62 -7.53
C ARG A 201 -8.38 25.79 -8.33
N TYR A 202 -9.46 25.31 -7.73
CA TYR A 202 -10.82 25.38 -8.25
C TYR A 202 -11.75 25.87 -7.13
N ASP A 203 -12.40 27.03 -7.35
CA ASP A 203 -13.20 27.72 -6.33
C ASP A 203 -14.69 27.39 -6.42
N GLN A 204 -15.16 26.97 -7.60
CA GLN A 204 -16.59 26.68 -7.83
C GLN A 204 -16.87 25.19 -7.68
N ILE A 205 -17.19 24.77 -6.47
CA ILE A 205 -17.49 23.38 -6.14
C ILE A 205 -18.90 23.30 -5.52
N ASN A 206 -19.76 22.53 -6.16
CA ASN A 206 -21.11 22.31 -5.70
C ASN A 206 -21.15 21.11 -4.73
N MET A 207 -21.81 21.29 -3.60
CA MET A 207 -22.04 20.24 -2.62
C MET A 207 -23.18 19.31 -3.06
N ASN A 208 -23.19 18.12 -2.50
CA ASN A 208 -24.23 17.09 -2.70
C ASN A 208 -24.44 16.72 -4.17
N THR A 209 -23.38 16.79 -4.96
CA THR A 209 -23.40 16.45 -6.38
C THR A 209 -22.04 16.02 -6.90
N LEU A 210 -22.01 15.50 -8.13
CA LEU A 210 -20.82 15.19 -8.87
C LEU A 210 -20.30 16.43 -9.63
N ASN A 211 -19.09 16.86 -9.35
CA ASN A 211 -18.39 17.93 -10.05
C ASN A 211 -17.37 17.37 -11.04
N LEU A 212 -17.31 17.91 -12.25
CA LEU A 212 -16.27 17.57 -13.22
C LEU A 212 -15.10 18.57 -13.09
N ILE A 213 -13.91 18.06 -12.82
CA ILE A 213 -12.69 18.85 -12.63
C ILE A 213 -11.73 18.58 -13.79
N ASP A 214 -11.64 19.52 -14.72
CA ASP A 214 -10.79 19.39 -15.91
C ASP A 214 -9.38 19.94 -15.63
N ALA A 215 -8.35 19.19 -15.96
CA ALA A 215 -6.97 19.62 -15.85
C ALA A 215 -6.65 20.84 -16.74
N ALA A 216 -7.39 21.08 -17.80
CA ALA A 216 -7.25 22.27 -18.63
C ALA A 216 -7.74 23.56 -17.95
N ALA A 217 -8.65 23.43 -16.97
CA ALA A 217 -9.21 24.51 -16.21
C ALA A 217 -8.43 24.73 -14.88
N GLY A 218 -8.92 25.64 -14.06
CA GLY A 218 -8.35 25.97 -12.74
C GLY A 218 -7.21 26.98 -12.79
N VAL A 219 -6.94 27.59 -11.66
CA VAL A 219 -5.89 28.59 -11.49
C VAL A 219 -4.60 27.91 -11.04
N ILE A 220 -3.51 28.14 -11.75
CA ILE A 220 -2.19 27.59 -11.37
C ILE A 220 -1.75 28.24 -10.05
N VAL A 221 -1.52 27.41 -9.05
CA VAL A 221 -0.93 27.82 -7.78
C VAL A 221 0.59 27.58 -7.88
N LYS A 222 1.37 28.62 -7.79
CA LYS A 222 2.83 28.48 -7.72
C LYS A 222 3.18 27.96 -6.32
N PRO A 223 3.81 26.79 -6.18
CA PRO A 223 4.23 26.34 -4.87
C PRO A 223 5.22 27.34 -4.27
N THR A 224 5.04 27.67 -3.01
CA THR A 224 6.03 28.43 -2.27
C THR A 224 7.27 27.55 -2.11
N VAL A 225 8.24 27.74 -2.97
CA VAL A 225 9.53 27.02 -2.84
C VAL A 225 10.26 27.66 -1.67
N ASN A 226 10.22 27.01 -0.53
CA ASN A 226 11.19 27.32 0.52
C ASN A 226 12.57 26.93 -0.03
N ASN A 227 13.37 27.92 -0.38
CA ASN A 227 14.77 27.75 -0.75
C ASN A 227 15.56 27.31 0.50
N ILE A 228 15.37 26.07 0.89
CA ILE A 228 16.21 25.44 1.90
C ILE A 228 17.55 25.20 1.20
N LYS A 229 18.57 25.95 1.61
CA LYS A 229 19.93 25.68 1.15
C LYS A 229 20.29 24.24 1.59
N PRO A 230 20.77 23.42 0.67
CA PRO A 230 21.18 22.07 1.03
C PRO A 230 22.30 22.12 2.06
N ILE A 231 22.19 21.33 3.11
CA ILE A 231 23.22 21.23 4.17
C ILE A 231 24.45 20.47 3.64
N LEU A 232 24.23 19.54 2.70
CA LEU A 232 25.30 18.72 2.12
C LEU A 232 25.72 19.30 0.76
N THR A 233 27.01 19.36 0.53
CA THR A 233 27.60 19.74 -0.76
C THR A 233 28.31 18.52 -1.34
N ASN A 234 28.13 18.27 -2.63
CA ASN A 234 28.85 17.20 -3.30
C ASN A 234 30.28 17.67 -3.64
N VAL A 235 31.24 17.13 -2.91
CA VAL A 235 32.68 17.43 -3.07
C VAL A 235 33.45 16.25 -3.66
N THR A 236 32.77 15.31 -4.34
CA THR A 236 33.39 14.11 -4.88
C THR A 236 34.53 14.41 -5.85
N LYS A 237 34.40 15.43 -6.66
CA LYS A 237 35.44 15.84 -7.63
C LYS A 237 36.65 16.45 -6.92
N GLU A 238 36.39 17.27 -5.92
CA GLU A 238 37.40 18.00 -5.15
C GLU A 238 38.17 17.07 -4.21
N SER A 239 37.52 16.01 -3.74
CA SER A 239 38.14 15.02 -2.84
C SER A 239 39.18 14.13 -3.53
N GLY A 240 39.29 14.16 -4.86
CA GLY A 240 40.20 13.30 -5.61
C GLY A 240 39.83 11.82 -5.60
N LEU A 241 38.70 11.43 -4.96
CA LEU A 241 38.25 10.06 -4.92
C LEU A 241 37.75 9.63 -6.30
N ASN A 242 38.52 8.82 -6.99
CA ASN A 242 38.19 8.29 -8.31
C ASN A 242 37.89 6.78 -8.22
N TYR A 243 36.87 6.45 -7.46
CA TYR A 243 36.38 5.06 -7.33
C TYR A 243 35.07 4.90 -8.05
N LYS A 244 34.99 3.84 -8.87
CA LYS A 244 33.75 3.40 -9.52
C LYS A 244 33.59 1.89 -9.34
N HIS A 245 32.53 1.50 -8.68
CA HIS A 245 32.17 0.09 -8.62
C HIS A 245 31.84 -0.44 -10.02
N LYS A 246 32.23 -1.65 -10.31
CA LYS A 246 31.92 -2.36 -11.54
C LYS A 246 31.22 -3.66 -11.21
N GLU A 247 29.93 -3.72 -11.53
CA GLU A 247 29.10 -4.89 -11.31
C GLU A 247 29.34 -5.97 -12.36
N ASN A 248 29.09 -7.23 -12.01
CA ASN A 248 29.03 -8.33 -12.94
C ASN A 248 27.70 -8.31 -13.70
N TYR A 249 27.77 -8.60 -15.00
CA TYR A 249 26.55 -8.83 -15.76
C TYR A 249 26.07 -10.27 -15.53
N TYR A 250 25.20 -10.46 -14.54
CA TYR A 250 24.55 -11.73 -14.25
C TYR A 250 23.09 -11.48 -13.95
N ILE A 251 22.19 -12.30 -14.50
CA ILE A 251 20.74 -12.18 -14.31
C ILE A 251 20.29 -13.39 -13.50
N ASP A 252 20.09 -13.20 -12.21
CA ASP A 252 19.66 -14.24 -11.26
C ASP A 252 18.32 -14.86 -11.66
N PHE A 253 17.40 -14.07 -12.18
CA PHE A 253 16.06 -14.51 -12.62
C PHE A 253 16.06 -15.54 -13.73
N LYS A 254 17.15 -15.69 -14.49
CA LYS A 254 17.30 -16.77 -15.48
C LYS A 254 17.44 -18.15 -14.82
N ARG A 255 17.96 -18.19 -13.62
CA ARG A 255 18.18 -19.42 -12.85
C ARG A 255 17.06 -19.63 -11.82
N GLU A 256 16.64 -18.56 -11.17
CA GLU A 256 15.65 -18.57 -10.09
C GLU A 256 14.58 -17.49 -10.33
N PRO A 257 13.55 -17.78 -11.16
CA PRO A 257 12.59 -16.77 -11.61
C PRO A 257 11.72 -16.14 -10.50
N ILE A 258 11.72 -16.71 -9.29
CA ILE A 258 10.89 -16.28 -8.16
C ILE A 258 11.66 -15.44 -7.14
N LEU A 259 12.91 -15.10 -7.40
CA LEU A 259 13.66 -14.19 -6.53
C LEU A 259 12.99 -12.79 -6.50
N HIS A 260 12.96 -12.19 -5.34
CA HIS A 260 12.44 -10.82 -5.16
C HIS A 260 13.49 -9.76 -5.52
N LEU A 261 14.76 -10.09 -5.44
CA LEU A 261 15.91 -9.23 -5.68
C LEU A 261 17.01 -10.00 -6.41
N GLU A 262 17.81 -9.31 -7.21
CA GLU A 262 19.02 -9.85 -7.80
C GLU A 262 20.16 -9.83 -6.76
N ASN A 263 20.40 -10.95 -6.11
CA ASN A 263 21.44 -11.07 -5.07
C ASN A 263 22.86 -10.96 -5.63
N SER A 264 23.06 -11.26 -6.92
CA SER A 264 24.36 -11.13 -7.58
C SER A 264 24.72 -9.70 -7.98
N SER A 265 23.78 -8.76 -7.84
CA SER A 265 23.93 -7.33 -8.18
C SER A 265 23.58 -6.43 -6.98
N GLU A 266 23.97 -6.81 -5.77
CA GLU A 266 23.66 -6.06 -4.55
C GLU A 266 24.48 -4.77 -4.36
N GLY A 267 25.46 -4.54 -5.23
CA GLY A 267 26.33 -3.39 -5.14
C GLY A 267 27.46 -3.50 -4.12
N PRO A 268 28.30 -2.48 -3.99
CA PRO A 268 29.46 -2.48 -3.10
C PRO A 268 29.07 -2.16 -1.66
N ALA A 269 29.68 -2.86 -0.72
CA ALA A 269 29.71 -2.44 0.67
C ALA A 269 30.68 -1.28 0.88
N MET A 270 30.41 -0.44 1.86
CA MET A 270 31.29 0.66 2.26
C MET A 270 31.41 0.72 3.77
N ALA A 271 32.59 1.03 4.25
CA ALA A 271 32.86 1.31 5.66
C ALA A 271 33.78 2.54 5.75
N VAL A 272 33.75 3.19 6.89
CA VAL A 272 34.63 4.31 7.21
C VAL A 272 35.29 4.06 8.58
N GLY A 273 36.55 4.43 8.70
CA GLY A 273 37.30 4.28 9.94
C GLY A 273 38.75 4.61 9.70
N ASP A 274 39.50 4.91 10.75
CA ASP A 274 40.96 5.06 10.68
C ASP A 274 41.60 3.66 10.60
N VAL A 275 41.92 3.22 9.38
CA VAL A 275 42.42 1.87 9.11
C VAL A 275 43.94 1.77 9.24
N ASN A 276 44.63 2.86 8.98
CA ASN A 276 46.10 2.92 9.00
C ASN A 276 46.64 3.48 10.32
N GLY A 277 45.83 4.04 11.20
CA GLY A 277 46.23 4.59 12.51
C GLY A 277 46.85 5.98 12.44
N ASP A 278 46.62 6.74 11.39
CA ASP A 278 47.15 8.10 11.19
C ASP A 278 46.33 9.21 11.84
N GLY A 279 45.17 8.86 12.42
CA GLY A 279 44.25 9.79 13.09
C GLY A 279 43.22 10.41 12.16
N PHE A 280 43.22 10.09 10.88
CA PHE A 280 42.19 10.51 9.93
C PHE A 280 41.24 9.37 9.60
N THR A 281 40.02 9.69 9.19
CA THR A 281 39.05 8.66 8.83
C THR A 281 39.20 8.28 7.37
N ASP A 282 39.51 7.01 7.12
CA ASP A 282 39.62 6.42 5.80
C ASP A 282 38.28 5.93 5.28
N ILE A 283 38.20 5.76 3.96
CA ILE A 283 37.06 5.16 3.26
C ILE A 283 37.46 3.80 2.71
N LEU A 284 36.80 2.75 3.20
CA LEU A 284 36.97 1.38 2.70
C LEU A 284 35.78 1.06 1.78
N ALA A 285 36.05 0.93 0.47
CA ALA A 285 35.05 0.57 -0.51
C ALA A 285 35.26 -0.87 -1.01
N GLY A 286 34.30 -1.74 -0.79
CA GLY A 286 34.31 -3.12 -1.28
C GLY A 286 33.83 -3.21 -2.72
N ASN A 287 34.42 -4.11 -3.48
CA ASN A 287 33.91 -4.51 -4.81
C ASN A 287 33.60 -6.00 -4.80
N TRP A 288 32.36 -6.34 -4.57
CA TRP A 288 31.92 -7.74 -4.49
C TRP A 288 31.85 -8.41 -5.87
N GLY A 289 31.57 -7.66 -6.93
CA GLY A 289 31.27 -8.20 -8.27
C GLY A 289 32.34 -9.09 -8.85
N LEU A 290 33.56 -8.60 -9.01
CA LEU A 290 34.66 -9.37 -9.64
C LEU A 290 35.58 -10.11 -8.64
N ASN A 291 35.35 -9.94 -7.34
CA ASN A 291 36.25 -10.41 -6.28
C ASN A 291 35.68 -11.55 -5.45
N ASN A 292 34.67 -12.25 -5.92
CA ASN A 292 34.16 -13.39 -5.20
C ASN A 292 35.12 -14.61 -5.37
N LYS A 293 35.14 -15.50 -4.38
CA LYS A 293 35.96 -16.70 -4.33
C LYS A 293 35.74 -17.70 -5.46
N PHE A 294 34.73 -17.50 -6.28
CA PHE A 294 34.34 -18.37 -7.40
C PHE A 294 34.95 -17.93 -8.73
N VAL A 295 35.58 -16.78 -8.78
CA VAL A 295 36.35 -16.35 -9.95
C VAL A 295 37.74 -16.94 -9.87
N SER A 296 37.97 -18.04 -10.57
CA SER A 296 39.31 -18.62 -10.75
C SER A 296 40.15 -17.69 -11.62
N GLY A 297 40.86 -16.77 -11.04
CA GLY A 297 41.76 -15.90 -11.79
C GLY A 297 42.20 -14.70 -11.00
N LYS A 298 43.42 -14.71 -10.75
CA LYS A 298 44.31 -13.62 -10.38
C LYS A 298 43.64 -12.28 -10.05
N ASN A 299 43.64 -12.01 -8.74
CA ASN A 299 43.76 -10.68 -8.18
C ASN A 299 42.66 -9.69 -8.51
N GLY A 300 41.56 -9.85 -7.81
CA GLY A 300 40.80 -8.68 -7.49
C GLY A 300 41.44 -7.99 -6.28
N PRO A 301 42.07 -6.85 -6.43
CA PRO A 301 42.61 -6.16 -5.28
C PRO A 301 41.45 -5.52 -4.47
N LEU A 302 41.41 -5.83 -3.18
CA LEU A 302 40.93 -4.87 -2.22
C LEU A 302 41.83 -3.63 -2.40
N LYS A 303 41.32 -2.55 -2.91
CA LYS A 303 42.01 -1.26 -2.92
C LYS A 303 41.59 -0.49 -1.70
N LEU A 304 42.52 -0.28 -0.80
CA LEU A 304 42.42 0.67 0.26
C LEU A 304 42.66 2.06 -0.33
N TYR A 305 41.74 2.96 -0.23
CA TYR A 305 41.91 4.37 -0.54
C TYR A 305 42.09 5.12 0.80
N VAL A 306 43.28 5.53 1.08
CA VAL A 306 43.70 6.34 2.24
C VAL A 306 43.75 7.80 1.81
#